data_73a27ed1ade13c8fed7a6336f59b469b
#
_entry.id   73a27ed1ade13c8fed7a6336f59b469b
#
_cell.length_a   1.000
_cell.length_b   1.000
_cell.length_c   1.000
_cell.angle_alpha   90.00
_cell.angle_beta   90.00
_cell.angle_gamma   90.00
#
_symmetry.space_group_name_H-M   'P 1'
#
loop_
_entity.id
_entity.type
_entity.pdbx_description
1 polymer ?
#
loop_
_entity_poly.entity_id
_entity_poly.type
_entity_poly.pdbx_seq_one_letter_code
_entity_poly.pdbx_strand_id
1 'polypeptide(L)'
;VEADICRRRILLSYFGETTTEDCGNCDVCKNPPQRFDGTVIVQKALSAIARTEQQISTGVLIDILRGNYSAEVTGKGYQELKTFGAGRDIPPRDWQDYLLQMLQLGYFEIAYNENNHLKITSSGSDVLFGRTQAALVVIQHEEAVTRKGKKKKVVIAKELPFGAAGGESQDLFEALRGLRKQLADQEAL
;
A
#
# COMPACT_ATOMS: atom_id res chain seq x y z
N VAL A 1 6.59 -2.97 -5.13
CA VAL A 1 5.86 -3.26 -3.89
C VAL A 1 6.55 -2.48 -2.79
N GLU A 2 5.97 -1.36 -2.43
CA GLU A 2 6.43 -0.52 -1.33
C GLU A 2 5.89 -1.15 -0.04
N ALA A 3 6.74 -1.87 0.67
CA ALA A 3 6.42 -2.42 1.97
C ALA A 3 7.45 -1.93 2.97
N ASP A 4 6.98 -1.33 4.05
CA ASP A 4 7.78 -0.74 5.12
C ASP A 4 8.15 -1.74 6.21
N ILE A 5 7.87 -3.02 5.98
CA ILE A 5 8.12 -4.15 6.89
C ILE A 5 9.06 -5.12 6.22
N CYS A 6 9.80 -5.88 7.02
CA CYS A 6 10.69 -6.93 6.54
C CYS A 6 10.00 -7.82 5.49
N ARG A 7 10.58 -7.92 4.29
CA ARG A 7 10.02 -8.69 3.16
C ARG A 7 9.75 -10.15 3.52
N ARG A 8 10.66 -10.75 4.29
CA ARG A 8 10.50 -12.13 4.75
C ARG A 8 9.31 -12.28 5.70
N ARG A 9 9.08 -11.34 6.60
CA ARG A 9 7.91 -11.38 7.51
C ARG A 9 6.60 -11.31 6.75
N ILE A 10 6.51 -10.44 5.74
CA ILE A 10 5.31 -10.35 4.88
C ILE A 10 5.08 -11.67 4.16
N LEU A 11 6.13 -12.26 3.60
CA LEU A 11 6.02 -13.54 2.89
C LEU A 11 5.58 -14.67 3.82
N LEU A 12 6.19 -14.79 4.99
CA LEU A 12 5.83 -15.81 5.99
C LEU A 12 4.40 -15.61 6.50
N SER A 13 3.99 -14.38 6.77
CA SER A 13 2.62 -14.05 7.16
C SER A 13 1.60 -14.48 6.10
N TYR A 14 1.91 -14.30 4.82
CA TYR A 14 1.06 -14.78 3.73
C TYR A 14 0.84 -16.30 3.76
N PHE A 15 1.84 -17.07 4.20
CA PHE A 15 1.74 -18.51 4.37
C PHE A 15 1.25 -18.97 5.77
N GLY A 16 0.75 -18.02 6.58
CA GLY A 16 0.21 -18.31 7.90
C GLY A 16 1.26 -18.49 9.00
N GLU A 17 2.55 -18.21 8.71
CA GLU A 17 3.63 -18.27 9.69
C GLU A 17 3.87 -16.87 10.27
N THR A 18 3.73 -16.75 11.59
CA THR A 18 3.99 -15.49 12.31
C THR A 18 5.40 -15.49 12.89
N THR A 19 6.26 -14.59 12.43
CA THR A 19 7.57 -14.34 13.01
C THR A 19 7.66 -12.89 13.47
N THR A 20 8.26 -12.67 14.63
CA THR A 20 8.52 -11.35 15.18
C THR A 20 9.88 -10.81 14.77
N GLU A 21 10.78 -11.68 14.29
CA GLU A 21 12.14 -11.32 13.95
C GLU A 21 12.29 -10.86 12.49
N ASP A 22 13.03 -9.78 12.31
CA ASP A 22 13.39 -9.28 10.99
C ASP A 22 14.57 -10.08 10.41
N CYS A 23 14.60 -10.28 9.08
CA CYS A 23 15.62 -11.14 8.45
C CYS A 23 17.03 -10.53 8.42
N GLY A 24 17.18 -9.23 8.69
CA GLY A 24 18.45 -8.51 8.66
C GLY A 24 19.10 -8.34 7.28
N ASN A 25 18.53 -8.95 6.22
CA ASN A 25 19.20 -9.03 4.92
C ASN A 25 18.43 -8.40 3.76
N CYS A 26 17.12 -8.15 3.88
CA CYS A 26 16.37 -7.48 2.84
C CYS A 26 16.67 -5.97 2.80
N ASP A 27 16.20 -5.30 1.76
CA ASP A 27 16.33 -3.86 1.55
C ASP A 27 15.79 -3.04 2.74
N VAL A 28 14.62 -3.40 3.25
CA VAL A 28 14.01 -2.76 4.42
C VAL A 28 14.82 -2.96 5.70
N CYS A 29 15.39 -4.14 5.90
CA CYS A 29 16.24 -4.40 7.07
C CYS A 29 17.59 -3.68 7.00
N LYS A 30 18.14 -3.50 5.80
CA LYS A 30 19.40 -2.76 5.59
C LYS A 30 19.23 -1.25 5.71
N ASN A 31 18.07 -0.73 5.31
CA ASN A 31 17.71 0.68 5.40
C ASN A 31 16.35 0.80 6.09
N PRO A 32 16.28 0.64 7.41
CA PRO A 32 15.02 0.66 8.12
C PRO A 32 14.37 2.06 8.04
N PRO A 33 13.08 2.12 7.67
CA PRO A 33 12.38 3.39 7.61
C PRO A 33 12.21 3.99 9.01
N GLN A 34 12.10 5.31 9.08
CA GLN A 34 11.83 6.00 10.34
C GLN A 34 10.43 5.64 10.84
N ARG A 35 10.36 5.20 12.10
CA ARG A 35 9.10 4.84 12.75
C ARG A 35 8.76 5.86 13.84
N PHE A 36 7.48 6.02 14.10
CA PHE A 36 6.94 6.86 15.16
C PHE A 36 5.82 6.11 15.90
N ASP A 37 5.45 6.61 17.08
CA ASP A 37 4.29 6.08 17.80
C ASP A 37 2.99 6.50 17.10
N GLY A 38 2.44 5.59 16.33
CA GLY A 38 1.18 5.73 15.61
C GLY A 38 -0.03 5.20 16.37
N THR A 39 0.09 4.87 17.65
CA THR A 39 -0.98 4.21 18.44
C THR A 39 -2.30 4.96 18.34
N VAL A 40 -2.30 6.28 18.45
CA VAL A 40 -3.53 7.10 18.35
C VAL A 40 -4.16 7.01 16.97
N ILE A 41 -3.36 6.99 15.89
CA ILE A 41 -3.86 6.86 14.51
C ILE A 41 -4.53 5.50 14.33
N VAL A 42 -3.86 4.44 14.79
CA VAL A 42 -4.38 3.07 14.74
C VAL A 42 -5.66 2.95 15.56
N GLN A 43 -5.71 3.49 16.78
CA GLN A 43 -6.90 3.48 17.62
C GLN A 43 -8.09 4.23 17.00
N LYS A 44 -7.87 5.38 16.33
CA LYS A 44 -8.92 6.09 15.59
C LYS A 44 -9.52 5.19 14.51
N ALA A 45 -8.70 4.52 13.71
CA ALA A 45 -9.16 3.63 12.65
C ALA A 45 -9.89 2.40 13.20
N LEU A 46 -9.28 1.69 14.15
CA LEU A 46 -9.89 0.48 14.74
C LEU A 46 -11.18 0.80 15.52
N SER A 47 -11.25 1.95 16.20
CA SER A 47 -12.48 2.39 16.85
C SER A 47 -13.61 2.65 15.85
N ALA A 48 -13.30 3.19 14.67
CA ALA A 48 -14.30 3.36 13.61
C ALA A 48 -14.77 2.01 13.06
N ILE A 49 -13.85 1.06 12.81
CA ILE A 49 -14.20 -0.31 12.37
C ILE A 49 -15.06 -1.01 13.42
N ALA A 50 -14.72 -0.94 14.71
CA ALA A 50 -15.50 -1.55 15.78
C ALA A 50 -16.91 -0.98 15.88
N ARG A 51 -17.06 0.36 15.78
CA ARG A 51 -18.35 1.06 15.88
C ARG A 51 -19.28 0.85 14.69
N THR A 52 -18.75 0.43 13.57
CA THR A 52 -19.50 0.07 12.36
C THR A 52 -19.76 -1.43 12.26
N GLU A 53 -19.63 -2.15 13.40
CA GLU A 53 -19.83 -3.60 13.48
C GLU A 53 -18.95 -4.40 12.52
N GLN A 54 -17.80 -3.81 12.13
CA GLN A 54 -16.86 -4.41 11.17
C GLN A 54 -17.51 -4.69 9.79
N GLN A 55 -18.48 -3.88 9.38
CA GLN A 55 -19.21 -4.02 8.12
C GLN A 55 -18.94 -2.87 7.15
N ILE A 56 -17.72 -2.42 7.10
CA ILE A 56 -17.29 -1.33 6.19
C ILE A 56 -16.08 -1.71 5.38
N SER A 57 -15.98 -1.11 4.20
CA SER A 57 -14.81 -1.16 3.35
C SER A 57 -13.78 -0.08 3.71
N THR A 58 -12.56 -0.20 3.19
CA THR A 58 -11.48 0.78 3.41
C THR A 58 -11.87 2.19 2.98
N GLY A 59 -12.61 2.33 1.85
CA GLY A 59 -13.06 3.64 1.35
C GLY A 59 -14.01 4.33 2.31
N VAL A 60 -15.01 3.58 2.80
CA VAL A 60 -15.99 4.09 3.77
C VAL A 60 -15.33 4.45 5.10
N LEU A 61 -14.33 3.65 5.54
CA LEU A 61 -13.55 3.97 6.74
C LEU A 61 -12.84 5.32 6.61
N ILE A 62 -12.21 5.58 5.46
CA ILE A 62 -11.56 6.87 5.21
C ILE A 62 -12.58 8.02 5.21
N ASP A 63 -13.76 7.82 4.61
CA ASP A 63 -14.82 8.83 4.62
C ASP A 63 -15.30 9.14 6.06
N ILE A 64 -15.50 8.12 6.89
CA ILE A 64 -15.87 8.30 8.30
C ILE A 64 -14.78 9.07 9.05
N LEU A 65 -13.53 8.67 8.93
CA LEU A 65 -12.41 9.30 9.64
C LEU A 65 -12.21 10.76 9.20
N ARG A 66 -12.40 11.04 7.93
CA ARG A 66 -12.31 12.38 7.37
C ARG A 66 -13.53 13.25 7.63
N GLY A 67 -14.66 12.63 7.95
CA GLY A 67 -15.94 13.31 8.09
C GLY A 67 -16.55 13.72 6.75
N ASN A 68 -16.39 12.87 5.73
CA ASN A 68 -17.01 13.05 4.43
C ASN A 68 -18.43 12.46 4.42
N TYR A 69 -19.37 13.20 3.86
CA TYR A 69 -20.77 12.74 3.71
C TYR A 69 -20.92 11.99 2.37
N SER A 70 -20.42 10.76 2.30
CA SER A 70 -20.72 9.90 1.16
C SER A 70 -22.12 9.27 1.29
N ALA A 71 -22.67 8.78 0.18
CA ALA A 71 -24.00 8.16 0.16
C ALA A 71 -24.06 6.96 1.13
N GLU A 72 -22.98 6.22 1.26
CA GLU A 72 -22.92 5.07 2.16
C GLU A 72 -22.85 5.50 3.64
N VAL A 73 -22.09 6.54 3.94
CA VAL A 73 -21.97 7.11 5.30
C VAL A 73 -23.31 7.66 5.76
N THR A 74 -24.01 8.42 4.92
CA THR A 74 -25.31 9.01 5.25
C THR A 74 -26.42 7.98 5.29
N GLY A 75 -26.42 7.02 4.37
CA GLY A 75 -27.44 5.96 4.30
C GLY A 75 -27.43 5.02 5.50
N LYS A 76 -26.25 4.80 6.11
CA LYS A 76 -26.09 3.95 7.30
C LYS A 76 -26.03 4.74 8.62
N GLY A 77 -26.14 6.06 8.59
CA GLY A 77 -26.13 6.90 9.80
C GLY A 77 -24.74 7.03 10.46
N TYR A 78 -23.66 6.74 9.74
CA TYR A 78 -22.30 6.77 10.30
C TYR A 78 -21.81 8.17 10.65
N GLN A 79 -22.45 9.23 10.17
CA GLN A 79 -22.17 10.60 10.56
C GLN A 79 -22.42 10.89 12.05
N GLU A 80 -23.20 10.04 12.73
CA GLU A 80 -23.49 10.18 14.17
C GLU A 80 -22.45 9.50 15.07
N LEU A 81 -21.52 8.75 14.48
CA LEU A 81 -20.48 8.08 15.23
C LEU A 81 -19.48 9.09 15.83
N LYS A 82 -19.05 8.84 17.06
CA LYS A 82 -17.99 9.65 17.72
C LYS A 82 -16.67 9.67 16.95
N THR A 83 -16.47 8.71 16.07
CA THR A 83 -15.28 8.61 15.20
C THR A 83 -15.43 9.38 13.90
N PHE A 84 -16.61 9.92 13.60
CA PHE A 84 -16.83 10.72 12.40
C PHE A 84 -16.01 12.01 12.45
N GLY A 85 -15.10 12.16 11.50
CA GLY A 85 -14.19 13.29 11.42
C GLY A 85 -13.04 13.28 12.44
N ALA A 86 -12.83 12.18 13.18
CA ALA A 86 -11.74 12.07 14.15
C ALA A 86 -10.34 12.10 13.52
N GLY A 87 -10.24 11.90 12.23
CA GLY A 87 -8.98 11.88 11.45
C GLY A 87 -8.92 12.94 10.37
N ARG A 88 -9.62 14.07 10.51
CA ARG A 88 -9.61 15.18 9.53
C ARG A 88 -8.25 15.83 9.35
N ASP A 89 -7.41 15.76 10.36
CA ASP A 89 -6.04 16.24 10.41
C ASP A 89 -5.12 15.51 9.41
N ILE A 90 -5.48 14.30 9.01
CA ILE A 90 -4.68 13.45 8.11
C ILE A 90 -5.29 13.48 6.70
N PRO A 91 -4.49 13.74 5.64
CA PRO A 91 -4.95 13.68 4.26
C PRO A 91 -5.49 12.29 3.85
N PRO A 92 -6.39 12.19 2.86
CA PRO A 92 -6.93 10.89 2.43
C PRO A 92 -5.85 9.92 1.93
N ARG A 93 -4.82 10.45 1.26
CA ARG A 93 -3.70 9.66 0.75
C ARG A 93 -2.92 9.02 1.91
N ASP A 94 -2.62 9.80 2.93
CA ASP A 94 -1.88 9.32 4.11
C ASP A 94 -2.70 8.30 4.88
N TRP A 95 -4.04 8.44 4.93
CA TRP A 95 -4.91 7.42 5.48
C TRP A 95 -4.82 6.11 4.72
N GLN A 96 -4.73 6.14 3.37
CA GLN A 96 -4.55 4.91 2.57
C GLN A 96 -3.24 4.22 2.92
N ASP A 97 -2.16 5.00 3.04
CA ASP A 97 -0.84 4.47 3.38
C ASP A 97 -0.80 3.92 4.81
N TYR A 98 -1.38 4.62 5.80
CA TYR A 98 -1.48 4.11 7.17
C TYR A 98 -2.35 2.87 7.27
N LEU A 99 -3.48 2.80 6.56
CA LEU A 99 -4.32 1.60 6.55
C LEU A 99 -3.61 0.42 5.91
N LEU A 100 -2.81 0.65 4.86
CA LEU A 100 -1.97 -0.39 4.28
C LEU A 100 -0.93 -0.91 5.29
N GLN A 101 -0.27 -0.01 6.02
CA GLN A 101 0.66 -0.41 7.09
C GLN A 101 -0.04 -1.20 8.19
N MET A 102 -1.23 -0.78 8.63
CA MET A 102 -2.03 -1.49 9.63
C MET A 102 -2.44 -2.90 9.18
N LEU A 103 -2.81 -3.05 7.90
CA LEU A 103 -3.10 -4.35 7.29
C LEU A 103 -1.87 -5.25 7.28
N GLN A 104 -0.71 -4.71 6.89
CA GLN A 104 0.57 -5.43 6.87
C GLN A 104 1.06 -5.82 8.27
N LEU A 105 0.76 -5.00 9.27
CA LEU A 105 1.04 -5.28 10.69
C LEU A 105 0.04 -6.27 11.31
N GLY A 106 -1.02 -6.61 10.57
CA GLY A 106 -2.03 -7.56 11.01
C GLY A 106 -2.96 -7.02 12.10
N TYR A 107 -3.22 -5.72 12.16
CA TYR A 107 -4.17 -5.14 13.11
C TYR A 107 -5.62 -5.35 12.68
N PHE A 108 -5.86 -5.47 11.40
CA PHE A 108 -7.13 -5.90 10.80
C PHE A 108 -6.88 -6.72 9.55
N GLU A 109 -7.90 -7.39 9.08
CA GLU A 109 -7.89 -8.17 7.83
C GLU A 109 -9.07 -7.76 6.94
N ILE A 110 -9.00 -8.08 5.66
CA ILE A 110 -10.07 -7.83 4.69
C ILE A 110 -10.79 -9.13 4.41
N ALA A 111 -12.06 -9.22 4.79
CA ALA A 111 -12.93 -10.36 4.48
C ALA A 111 -13.45 -10.23 3.04
N TYR A 112 -12.72 -10.78 2.08
CA TYR A 112 -13.05 -10.70 0.65
C TYR A 112 -14.37 -11.39 0.30
N ASN A 113 -14.76 -12.39 1.07
CA ASN A 113 -16.03 -13.10 0.96
C ASN A 113 -17.23 -12.32 1.56
N GLU A 114 -16.97 -11.25 2.29
CA GLU A 114 -17.97 -10.39 2.94
C GLU A 114 -17.88 -8.95 2.43
N ASN A 115 -18.00 -8.73 1.13
CA ASN A 115 -17.95 -7.40 0.50
C ASN A 115 -16.72 -6.56 0.87
N ASN A 116 -15.56 -7.19 1.07
CA ASN A 116 -14.32 -6.54 1.50
C ASN A 116 -14.45 -5.81 2.85
N HIS A 117 -15.24 -6.36 3.76
CA HIS A 117 -15.39 -5.81 5.11
C HIS A 117 -14.09 -5.96 5.90
N LEU A 118 -13.84 -4.97 6.75
CA LEU A 118 -12.67 -4.94 7.62
C LEU A 118 -12.96 -5.64 8.93
N LYS A 119 -12.15 -6.63 9.29
CA LYS A 119 -12.27 -7.38 10.55
C LYS A 119 -11.07 -7.10 11.44
N ILE A 120 -11.32 -6.81 12.71
CA ILE A 120 -10.27 -6.54 13.68
C ILE A 120 -9.68 -7.87 14.16
N THR A 121 -8.36 -7.98 14.15
CA THR A 121 -7.64 -9.15 14.66
C THR A 121 -7.42 -9.06 16.17
N SER A 122 -6.88 -10.13 16.78
CA SER A 122 -6.46 -10.12 18.19
C SER A 122 -5.40 -9.04 18.45
N SER A 123 -4.39 -8.92 17.58
CA SER A 123 -3.35 -7.90 17.67
C SER A 123 -3.91 -6.49 17.55
N GLY A 124 -4.89 -6.28 16.66
CA GLY A 124 -5.60 -5.01 16.56
C GLY A 124 -6.39 -4.67 17.81
N SER A 125 -7.05 -5.66 18.41
CA SER A 125 -7.76 -5.48 19.68
C SER A 125 -6.82 -5.04 20.81
N ASP A 126 -5.62 -5.60 20.89
CA ASP A 126 -4.65 -5.23 21.91
C ASP A 126 -4.18 -3.77 21.76
N VAL A 127 -4.00 -3.27 20.54
CA VAL A 127 -3.71 -1.85 20.29
C VAL A 127 -4.93 -0.98 20.60
N LEU A 128 -6.14 -1.40 20.19
CA LEU A 128 -7.37 -0.66 20.40
C LEU A 128 -7.63 -0.41 21.90
N PHE A 129 -7.37 -1.40 22.74
CA PHE A 129 -7.54 -1.30 24.19
C PHE A 129 -6.28 -0.79 24.92
N GLY A 130 -5.25 -0.36 24.22
CA GLY A 130 -4.04 0.23 24.77
C GLY A 130 -3.11 -0.76 25.50
N ARG A 131 -3.23 -2.05 25.22
CA ARG A 131 -2.35 -3.10 25.78
C ARG A 131 -0.99 -3.12 25.07
N THR A 132 -0.96 -2.73 23.81
CA THR A 132 0.24 -2.70 22.97
C THR A 132 0.32 -1.37 22.22
N GLN A 133 1.51 -0.83 22.06
CA GLN A 133 1.77 0.35 21.23
C GLN A 133 1.93 -0.05 19.76
N ALA A 134 1.52 0.82 18.85
CA ALA A 134 1.64 0.62 17.42
C ALA A 134 2.70 1.56 16.84
N ALA A 135 3.79 1.01 16.32
CA ALA A 135 4.78 1.77 15.58
C ALA A 135 4.41 1.80 14.09
N LEU A 136 4.19 3.01 13.57
CA LEU A 136 3.96 3.25 12.14
C LEU A 136 5.19 3.90 11.52
N VAL A 137 5.35 3.73 10.21
CA VAL A 137 6.40 4.38 9.43
C VAL A 137 5.95 5.78 9.01
N VAL A 138 6.88 6.73 9.09
CA VAL A 138 6.66 8.10 8.62
C VAL A 138 6.47 8.09 7.10
N ILE A 139 5.31 8.58 6.63
CA ILE A 139 5.04 8.68 5.21
C ILE A 139 5.88 9.84 4.64
N GLN A 140 6.81 9.51 3.77
CA GLN A 140 7.57 10.49 3.00
C GLN A 140 6.88 10.68 1.66
N HIS A 141 6.16 11.78 1.50
CA HIS A 141 5.72 12.17 0.17
C HIS A 141 6.92 12.76 -0.56
N GLU A 142 7.44 12.05 -1.56
CA GLU A 142 8.24 12.72 -2.57
C GLU A 142 7.37 13.84 -3.15
N GLU A 143 7.74 15.08 -2.87
CA GLU A 143 7.11 16.22 -3.52
C GLU A 143 7.22 15.97 -5.02
N ALA A 144 6.10 15.68 -5.65
CA ALA A 144 6.04 15.62 -7.10
C ALA A 144 6.52 16.99 -7.56
N VAL A 145 7.76 17.03 -8.03
CA VAL A 145 8.33 18.21 -8.67
C VAL A 145 7.34 18.57 -9.78
N THR A 146 6.48 19.52 -9.47
CA THR A 146 5.53 20.07 -10.44
C THR A 146 6.38 20.68 -11.54
N ARG A 147 6.68 19.88 -12.56
CA ARG A 147 7.17 20.38 -13.83
C ARG A 147 6.10 21.30 -14.39
N LYS A 148 6.04 22.54 -13.89
CA LYS A 148 5.53 23.69 -14.64
C LYS A 148 6.48 23.90 -15.82
N GLY A 149 6.36 23.03 -16.81
CA GLY A 149 7.10 23.08 -18.06
C GLY A 149 6.10 23.23 -19.19
N LYS A 150 6.01 24.45 -19.73
CA LYS A 150 5.46 24.83 -21.03
C LYS A 150 5.24 23.63 -21.95
N LYS A 151 3.98 23.46 -22.40
CA LYS A 151 3.66 22.63 -23.56
C LYS A 151 4.48 23.09 -24.75
N LYS A 152 5.69 22.56 -24.92
CA LYS A 152 6.34 22.50 -26.22
C LYS A 152 5.67 21.37 -26.97
N LYS A 153 5.03 21.72 -28.09
CA LYS A 153 4.60 20.76 -29.11
C LYS A 153 5.76 19.82 -29.36
N VAL A 154 5.63 18.57 -28.93
CA VAL A 154 6.54 17.50 -29.33
C VAL A 154 6.17 17.18 -30.77
N VAL A 155 6.96 17.71 -31.68
CA VAL A 155 7.09 17.18 -33.04
C VAL A 155 7.62 15.77 -32.82
N ILE A 156 6.86 14.76 -33.24
CA ILE A 156 7.28 13.36 -33.26
C ILE A 156 8.46 13.30 -34.24
N ALA A 157 9.67 13.49 -33.75
CA ALA A 157 10.86 13.10 -34.47
C ALA A 157 11.05 11.61 -34.20
N LYS A 158 10.93 10.84 -35.29
CA LYS A 158 11.47 9.50 -35.43
C LYS A 158 12.91 9.49 -34.90
N GLU A 159 13.29 8.33 -34.35
CA GLU A 159 14.63 7.93 -33.94
C GLU A 159 15.09 8.38 -32.58
N LEU A 160 14.80 7.48 -31.60
CA LEU A 160 15.63 7.38 -30.38
C LEU A 160 16.87 6.54 -30.73
N PRO A 161 18.09 7.09 -30.67
CA PRO A 161 19.25 6.24 -30.65
C PRO A 161 19.38 5.62 -29.25
N PHE A 162 19.00 4.37 -29.16
CA PHE A 162 19.43 3.51 -28.08
C PHE A 162 20.90 3.17 -28.34
N GLY A 163 21.78 3.94 -27.76
CA GLY A 163 23.21 3.74 -27.98
C GLY A 163 24.03 4.34 -26.87
N ALA A 164 24.53 3.48 -26.01
CA ALA A 164 25.90 3.46 -25.51
C ALA A 164 26.04 2.55 -24.29
N ALA A 165 25.95 1.25 -24.53
CA ALA A 165 26.57 0.23 -23.68
C ALA A 165 26.92 -0.96 -24.58
N GLY A 166 28.20 -1.04 -24.92
CA GLY A 166 28.92 -2.22 -25.39
C GLY A 166 28.31 -3.01 -26.56
N GLY A 167 29.00 -3.07 -27.67
CA GLY A 167 28.63 -3.83 -28.88
C GLY A 167 28.27 -5.31 -28.67
N GLU A 168 28.63 -5.92 -27.56
CA GLU A 168 28.31 -7.32 -27.21
C GLU A 168 26.84 -7.57 -26.90
N SER A 169 26.10 -6.54 -26.41
CA SER A 169 24.70 -6.71 -26.08
C SER A 169 23.75 -6.64 -27.28
N GLN A 170 24.18 -5.94 -28.35
CA GLN A 170 23.41 -5.84 -29.59
C GLN A 170 23.48 -7.14 -30.39
N ASP A 171 24.67 -7.73 -30.50
CA ASP A 171 24.86 -9.01 -31.17
C ASP A 171 24.10 -10.14 -30.49
N LEU A 172 24.09 -10.15 -29.15
CA LEU A 172 23.30 -11.10 -28.37
C LEU A 172 21.78 -10.92 -28.58
N PHE A 173 21.32 -9.68 -28.63
CA PHE A 173 19.90 -9.38 -28.88
C PHE A 173 19.47 -9.81 -30.28
N GLU A 174 20.30 -9.55 -31.30
CA GLU A 174 20.00 -9.99 -32.68
C GLU A 174 20.04 -11.53 -32.83
N ALA A 175 20.98 -12.20 -32.15
CA ALA A 175 21.04 -13.65 -32.13
C ALA A 175 19.80 -14.27 -31.47
N LEU A 176 19.34 -13.73 -30.31
CA LEU A 176 18.13 -14.19 -29.64
C LEU A 176 16.87 -13.92 -30.44
N ARG A 177 16.81 -12.79 -31.14
CA ARG A 177 15.70 -12.46 -32.04
C ARG A 177 15.62 -13.41 -33.22
N GLY A 178 16.76 -13.77 -33.79
CA GLY A 178 16.86 -14.75 -34.87
C GLY A 178 16.42 -16.14 -34.43
N LEU A 179 16.89 -16.60 -33.28
CA LEU A 179 16.53 -17.88 -32.71
C LEU A 179 15.02 -17.99 -32.43
N ARG A 180 14.44 -16.93 -31.84
CA ARG A 180 12.99 -16.89 -31.58
C ARG A 180 12.16 -17.01 -32.85
N LYS A 181 12.60 -16.34 -33.93
CA LYS A 181 11.93 -16.43 -35.23
C LYS A 181 12.03 -17.84 -35.83
N GLN A 182 13.21 -18.47 -35.76
CA GLN A 182 13.38 -19.84 -36.22
C GLN A 182 12.52 -20.85 -35.46
N LEU A 183 12.41 -20.70 -34.13
CA LEU A 183 11.56 -21.54 -33.33
C LEU A 183 10.06 -21.35 -33.65
N ALA A 184 9.62 -20.12 -33.84
CA ALA A 184 8.25 -19.83 -34.22
C ALA A 184 7.90 -20.41 -35.61
N ASP A 185 8.82 -20.32 -36.57
CA ASP A 185 8.65 -20.88 -37.91
C ASP A 185 8.66 -22.44 -37.90
N GLN A 186 9.35 -23.07 -36.93
CA GLN A 186 9.36 -24.53 -36.75
C GLN A 186 8.11 -25.05 -36.05
N GLU A 187 7.54 -24.29 -35.13
CA GLU A 187 6.34 -24.68 -34.38
C GLU A 187 5.03 -24.26 -35.09
N ALA A 188 5.13 -23.65 -36.28
CA ALA A 188 3.99 -23.19 -37.09
C ALA A 188 2.99 -22.29 -36.29
N LEU A 189 3.47 -21.45 -35.43
CA LEU A 189 2.75 -20.45 -34.65
C LEU A 189 2.84 -19.05 -35.31
#